data_6d036e2896002e2da2ed38fda09114b2
#
_entry.id   6d036e2896002e2da2ed38fda09114b2
#
_cell.length_a   1.000
_cell.length_b   1.000
_cell.length_c   1.000
_cell.angle_alpha   90.00
_cell.angle_beta   90.00
_cell.angle_gamma   90.00
#
_symmetry.space_group_name_H-M   'P 1'
#
loop_
_entity.id
_entity.type
_entity.pdbx_description
1 polymer ?
#
loop_
_entity_poly.entity_id
_entity_poly.type
_entity_poly.pdbx_seq_one_letter_code
_entity_poly.pdbx_strand_id
1 'polypeptide(L)'
;MATKFEPGDRPLAILSGSNVDFMMLPRIARMGQTQRPETRYYQFEISEKAGSLIQLLDRFFVNMNIIDFQYGRMSDDIAYPTIGVEVPHSALADLEEFLNDASVPPFLEVTGSAASNFRVIPFRVDRLKLPFFAVIEFANRPGALREFMREASKLANVCYMNYTDTGQTEGQALMGFDFTDIARQTEFLDWLRGSEILFQPVPIHSVQQLTSGVESSDQWKSNP
;
A
#
# COMPACT_ATOMS: atom_id res chain seq x y z
N MET A 1 -35.10 -22.01 -2.23
CA MET A 1 -34.73 -23.39 -1.83
C MET A 1 -33.22 -23.49 -1.96
N ALA A 2 -32.48 -23.83 -0.87
CA ALA A 2 -31.08 -24.10 -0.96
C ALA A 2 -30.90 -25.59 -1.31
N THR A 3 -30.26 -25.87 -2.43
CA THR A 3 -29.92 -27.23 -2.85
C THR A 3 -28.77 -27.72 -1.96
N LYS A 4 -28.95 -28.83 -1.23
CA LYS A 4 -27.89 -29.48 -0.47
C LYS A 4 -27.18 -30.47 -1.39
N PHE A 5 -25.85 -30.45 -1.37
CA PHE A 5 -25.02 -31.40 -2.08
C PHE A 5 -24.51 -32.46 -1.11
N GLU A 6 -24.37 -33.70 -1.61
CA GLU A 6 -23.82 -34.85 -0.85
C GLU A 6 -22.29 -34.93 -1.05
N PRO A 7 -21.55 -35.54 -0.11
CA PRO A 7 -20.14 -35.81 -0.30
C PRO A 7 -19.89 -36.68 -1.55
N GLY A 8 -19.16 -36.13 -2.51
CA GLY A 8 -18.89 -36.78 -3.81
C GLY A 8 -19.61 -36.14 -5.00
N ASP A 9 -20.60 -35.30 -4.78
CA ASP A 9 -21.24 -34.53 -5.84
C ASP A 9 -20.25 -33.58 -6.52
N ARG A 10 -20.37 -33.47 -7.86
CA ARG A 10 -19.62 -32.52 -8.67
C ARG A 10 -20.61 -31.51 -9.28
N PRO A 11 -21.07 -30.52 -8.51
CA PRO A 11 -22.03 -29.57 -9.02
C PRO A 11 -21.42 -28.70 -10.13
N LEU A 12 -22.13 -28.51 -11.22
CA LEU A 12 -21.83 -27.55 -12.27
C LEU A 12 -22.86 -26.43 -12.18
N ALA A 13 -22.41 -25.21 -11.93
CA ALA A 13 -23.26 -24.03 -11.97
C ALA A 13 -23.02 -23.27 -13.27
N ILE A 14 -24.11 -23.05 -14.03
CA ILE A 14 -24.09 -22.19 -15.21
C ILE A 14 -24.58 -20.81 -14.77
N LEU A 15 -23.67 -19.83 -14.75
CA LEU A 15 -24.01 -18.44 -14.54
C LEU A 15 -24.47 -17.84 -15.87
N SER A 16 -25.76 -17.73 -16.07
CA SER A 16 -26.34 -17.05 -17.23
C SER A 16 -27.06 -15.77 -16.75
N GLY A 17 -26.70 -14.63 -17.31
CA GLY A 17 -27.38 -13.37 -17.02
C GLY A 17 -26.51 -12.16 -17.37
N SER A 18 -27.06 -11.25 -18.16
CA SER A 18 -26.39 -10.03 -18.63
C SER A 18 -26.38 -8.87 -17.59
N ASN A 19 -26.86 -9.11 -16.37
CA ASN A 19 -27.08 -8.05 -15.38
C ASN A 19 -26.11 -8.08 -14.20
N VAL A 20 -24.94 -8.69 -14.38
CA VAL A 20 -23.86 -8.61 -13.38
C VAL A 20 -23.00 -7.39 -13.73
N ASP A 21 -23.03 -6.38 -12.87
CA ASP A 21 -22.09 -5.28 -12.92
C ASP A 21 -20.67 -5.87 -12.86
N PHE A 22 -19.85 -5.57 -13.88
CA PHE A 22 -18.45 -6.03 -13.95
C PHE A 22 -17.67 -5.69 -12.68
N MET A 23 -18.01 -4.60 -12.01
CA MET A 23 -17.44 -4.21 -10.74
C MET A 23 -17.81 -5.15 -9.57
N MET A 24 -18.88 -5.95 -9.73
CA MET A 24 -19.30 -6.94 -8.75
C MET A 24 -18.63 -8.31 -8.92
N LEU A 25 -18.08 -8.62 -10.11
CA LEU A 25 -17.42 -9.90 -10.36
C LEU A 25 -16.27 -10.22 -9.41
N PRO A 26 -15.32 -9.29 -9.11
CA PRO A 26 -14.28 -9.53 -8.13
C PRO A 26 -14.85 -9.81 -6.72
N ARG A 27 -15.94 -9.14 -6.37
CA ARG A 27 -16.63 -9.34 -5.09
C ARG A 27 -17.28 -10.73 -5.02
N ILE A 28 -17.92 -11.17 -6.10
CA ILE A 28 -18.53 -12.50 -6.19
C ILE A 28 -17.46 -13.59 -6.18
N ALA A 29 -16.37 -13.42 -6.94
CA ALA A 29 -15.23 -14.34 -6.92
C ALA A 29 -14.62 -14.47 -5.52
N ARG A 30 -14.46 -13.37 -4.81
CA ARG A 30 -14.05 -13.37 -3.40
C ARG A 30 -15.05 -14.07 -2.48
N MET A 31 -16.34 -14.04 -2.74
CA MET A 31 -17.35 -14.73 -1.94
C MET A 31 -17.36 -16.25 -2.14
N GLY A 32 -16.88 -16.75 -3.26
CA GLY A 32 -16.85 -18.18 -3.59
C GLY A 32 -15.64 -18.93 -3.04
N GLN A 33 -14.62 -18.26 -2.53
CA GLN A 33 -13.43 -18.89 -1.97
C GLN A 33 -13.71 -19.33 -0.52
N THR A 34 -13.76 -20.63 -0.27
CA THR A 34 -14.03 -21.22 1.05
C THR A 34 -12.86 -21.10 2.03
N GLN A 35 -11.68 -20.71 1.55
CA GLN A 35 -10.47 -20.44 2.35
C GLN A 35 -9.92 -19.10 1.93
N ARG A 36 -10.52 -18.01 2.44
CA ARG A 36 -9.96 -16.67 2.22
C ARG A 36 -8.78 -16.47 3.17
N PRO A 37 -7.67 -15.93 2.67
CA PRO A 37 -6.67 -15.39 3.57
C PRO A 37 -7.32 -14.30 4.43
N GLU A 38 -6.93 -14.22 5.69
CA GLU A 38 -7.33 -13.11 6.53
C GLU A 38 -6.58 -11.85 6.12
N THR A 39 -7.30 -10.74 6.10
CA THR A 39 -6.68 -9.43 5.91
C THR A 39 -6.41 -8.82 7.28
N ARG A 40 -5.15 -8.53 7.57
CA ARG A 40 -4.70 -7.90 8.81
C ARG A 40 -3.99 -6.59 8.51
N TYR A 41 -4.22 -5.59 9.35
CA TYR A 41 -3.61 -4.27 9.25
C TYR A 41 -2.82 -3.93 10.50
N TYR A 42 -1.57 -3.51 10.30
CA TYR A 42 -0.66 -3.14 11.38
C TYR A 42 -0.10 -1.76 11.13
N GLN A 43 -0.15 -0.91 12.16
CA GLN A 43 0.56 0.36 12.18
C GLN A 43 1.82 0.19 13.04
N PHE A 44 2.98 0.43 12.44
CA PHE A 44 4.28 0.29 13.12
C PHE A 44 4.80 1.66 13.53
N GLU A 45 5.57 1.69 14.63
CA GLU A 45 6.38 2.83 15.00
C GLU A 45 7.85 2.54 14.65
N ILE A 46 8.39 3.27 13.67
CA ILE A 46 9.78 3.11 13.22
C ILE A 46 10.51 4.45 13.19
N SER A 47 11.84 4.40 13.12
CA SER A 47 12.65 5.62 12.94
C SER A 47 12.41 6.23 11.56
N GLU A 48 12.26 7.57 11.48
CA GLU A 48 12.14 8.32 10.23
C GLU A 48 13.54 8.51 9.59
N LYS A 49 14.14 7.40 9.14
CA LYS A 49 15.45 7.40 8.48
C LYS A 49 15.36 6.71 7.12
N ALA A 50 16.21 7.14 6.19
CA ALA A 50 16.34 6.45 4.92
C ALA A 50 16.63 4.95 5.15
N GLY A 51 15.87 4.08 4.48
CA GLY A 51 15.98 2.64 4.62
C GLY A 51 15.15 1.99 5.74
N SER A 52 14.57 2.74 6.70
CA SER A 52 13.76 2.13 7.78
C SER A 52 12.55 1.38 7.26
N LEU A 53 11.85 1.92 6.25
CA LEU A 53 10.71 1.25 5.62
C LEU A 53 11.11 -0.07 4.94
N ILE A 54 12.22 -0.08 4.19
CA ILE A 54 12.66 -1.32 3.54
C ILE A 54 13.17 -2.35 4.56
N GLN A 55 13.82 -1.93 5.64
CA GLN A 55 14.19 -2.83 6.73
C GLN A 55 12.97 -3.48 7.37
N LEU A 56 11.88 -2.72 7.58
CA LEU A 56 10.61 -3.25 8.04
C LEU A 56 10.07 -4.30 7.07
N LEU A 57 10.04 -3.99 5.77
CA LEU A 57 9.54 -4.91 4.75
C LEU A 57 10.41 -6.17 4.61
N ASP A 58 11.73 -6.02 4.59
CA ASP A 58 12.67 -7.14 4.43
C ASP A 58 12.69 -8.06 5.64
N ARG A 59 12.46 -7.54 6.82
CA ARG A 59 12.50 -8.35 8.03
C ARG A 59 11.17 -9.03 8.31
N PHE A 60 10.07 -8.35 8.02
CA PHE A 60 8.76 -8.72 8.56
C PHE A 60 7.73 -9.16 7.51
N PHE A 61 7.91 -8.84 6.24
CA PHE A 61 6.90 -9.12 5.22
C PHE A 61 7.44 -9.93 4.04
N VAL A 62 8.52 -10.73 4.26
CA VAL A 62 9.21 -11.46 3.18
C VAL A 62 8.27 -12.42 2.44
N ASN A 63 7.40 -13.12 3.18
CA ASN A 63 6.54 -14.17 2.66
C ASN A 63 5.05 -13.77 2.67
N MET A 64 4.75 -12.48 2.86
CA MET A 64 3.38 -12.00 2.94
C MET A 64 3.01 -11.19 1.70
N ASN A 65 1.76 -11.30 1.28
CA ASN A 65 1.22 -10.45 0.25
C ASN A 65 0.77 -9.13 0.88
N ILE A 66 1.49 -8.04 0.55
CA ILE A 66 1.13 -6.69 0.98
C ILE A 66 0.03 -6.19 0.04
N ILE A 67 -1.15 -5.95 0.58
CA ILE A 67 -2.33 -5.48 -0.16
C ILE A 67 -2.61 -4.00 0.02
N ASP A 68 -2.01 -3.39 1.04
CA ASP A 68 -2.16 -1.98 1.37
C ASP A 68 -0.90 -1.46 2.03
N PHE A 69 -0.46 -0.26 1.64
CA PHE A 69 0.62 0.42 2.32
C PHE A 69 0.37 1.93 2.34
N GLN A 70 0.23 2.47 3.53
CA GLN A 70 -0.05 3.88 3.79
C GLN A 70 1.06 4.47 4.65
N TYR A 71 1.70 5.50 4.13
CA TYR A 71 2.74 6.22 4.85
C TYR A 71 2.85 7.66 4.34
N GLY A 72 3.01 8.60 5.26
CA GLY A 72 3.34 9.98 4.98
C GLY A 72 4.24 10.54 6.07
N ARG A 73 5.29 11.25 5.67
CA ARG A 73 6.25 11.86 6.59
C ARG A 73 5.63 12.99 7.37
N MET A 74 5.55 12.85 8.68
CA MET A 74 4.98 13.83 9.60
C MET A 74 6.02 14.45 10.53
N SER A 75 7.10 13.73 10.83
CA SER A 75 8.19 14.19 11.68
C SER A 75 9.55 13.84 11.08
N ASP A 76 10.63 14.26 11.72
CA ASP A 76 12.00 13.91 11.32
C ASP A 76 12.56 12.73 12.14
N ASP A 77 11.84 12.29 13.15
CA ASP A 77 12.33 11.29 14.11
C ASP A 77 11.61 9.94 13.97
N ILE A 78 10.27 9.96 13.87
CA ILE A 78 9.42 8.79 13.95
C ILE A 78 8.45 8.75 12.78
N ALA A 79 8.29 7.55 12.19
CA ALA A 79 7.35 7.22 11.12
C ALA A 79 6.31 6.21 11.61
N TYR A 80 5.08 6.34 11.11
CA TYR A 80 3.96 5.46 11.44
C TYR A 80 3.35 4.84 10.17
N PRO A 81 4.07 3.94 9.46
CA PRO A 81 3.51 3.23 8.32
C PRO A 81 2.38 2.29 8.76
N THR A 82 1.30 2.27 7.98
CA THR A 82 0.22 1.30 8.12
C THR A 82 0.30 0.31 6.95
N ILE A 83 0.39 -0.97 7.25
CA ILE A 83 0.56 -2.04 6.26
C ILE A 83 -0.57 -3.04 6.40
N GLY A 84 -1.28 -3.27 5.30
CA GLY A 84 -2.28 -4.32 5.16
C GLY A 84 -1.69 -5.54 4.45
N VAL A 85 -1.90 -6.72 5.04
CA VAL A 85 -1.41 -7.98 4.50
C VAL A 85 -2.51 -9.01 4.37
N GLU A 86 -2.40 -9.88 3.36
CA GLU A 86 -3.17 -11.11 3.28
C GLU A 86 -2.39 -12.25 3.92
N VAL A 87 -3.01 -12.90 4.91
CA VAL A 87 -2.41 -13.99 5.67
C VAL A 87 -3.22 -15.27 5.42
N PRO A 88 -2.65 -16.27 4.75
CA PRO A 88 -3.28 -17.58 4.67
C PRO A 88 -3.53 -18.16 6.07
N HIS A 89 -4.65 -18.85 6.27
CA HIS A 89 -4.95 -19.47 7.57
C HIS A 89 -3.84 -20.37 8.10
N SER A 90 -3.10 -21.04 7.20
CA SER A 90 -1.94 -21.88 7.56
C SER A 90 -0.75 -21.07 8.09
N ALA A 91 -0.68 -19.77 7.84
CA ALA A 91 0.42 -18.90 8.24
C ALA A 91 0.07 -17.95 9.40
N LEU A 92 -1.14 -18.04 9.96
CA LEU A 92 -1.56 -17.19 11.08
C LEU A 92 -0.71 -17.42 12.33
N ALA A 93 -0.43 -18.69 12.67
CA ALA A 93 0.39 -19.03 13.82
C ALA A 93 1.82 -18.52 13.68
N ASP A 94 2.40 -18.61 12.50
CA ASP A 94 3.74 -18.10 12.18
C ASP A 94 3.77 -16.57 12.28
N LEU A 95 2.71 -15.90 11.84
CA LEU A 95 2.58 -14.45 11.97
C LEU A 95 2.49 -14.02 13.44
N GLU A 96 1.71 -14.73 14.25
CA GLU A 96 1.59 -14.42 15.69
C GLU A 96 2.91 -14.65 16.44
N GLU A 97 3.60 -15.77 16.19
CA GLU A 97 4.93 -16.03 16.75
C GLU A 97 5.90 -14.92 16.37
N PHE A 98 5.85 -14.52 15.13
CA PHE A 98 6.69 -13.50 14.57
C PHE A 98 6.41 -12.10 15.19
N LEU A 99 5.16 -11.68 15.36
CA LEU A 99 4.79 -10.41 15.96
C LEU A 99 5.17 -10.34 17.45
N ASN A 100 5.35 -11.49 18.12
CA ASN A 100 5.82 -11.60 19.51
C ASN A 100 7.36 -11.53 19.63
N ASP A 101 8.11 -11.53 18.53
CA ASP A 101 9.57 -11.40 18.58
C ASP A 101 9.97 -10.01 19.10
N ALA A 102 10.85 -9.97 20.10
CA ALA A 102 11.31 -8.74 20.74
C ALA A 102 12.02 -7.74 19.79
N SER A 103 12.37 -8.18 18.59
CA SER A 103 13.00 -7.35 17.56
C SER A 103 12.00 -6.64 16.64
N VAL A 104 10.69 -6.96 16.76
CA VAL A 104 9.62 -6.27 16.03
C VAL A 104 9.50 -4.86 16.57
N PRO A 105 9.48 -3.82 15.71
CA PRO A 105 9.17 -2.47 16.17
C PRO A 105 7.82 -2.42 16.88
N PRO A 106 7.62 -1.47 17.80
CA PRO A 106 6.32 -1.26 18.39
C PRO A 106 5.24 -1.15 17.32
N PHE A 107 4.13 -1.84 17.50
CA PHE A 107 3.03 -1.84 16.54
C PHE A 107 1.67 -1.87 17.24
N LEU A 108 0.66 -1.47 16.48
CA LEU A 108 -0.75 -1.59 16.84
C LEU A 108 -1.48 -2.33 15.72
N GLU A 109 -2.24 -3.38 16.05
CA GLU A 109 -3.18 -3.96 15.09
C GLU A 109 -4.38 -3.02 14.92
N VAL A 110 -4.61 -2.57 13.69
CA VAL A 110 -5.66 -1.61 13.32
C VAL A 110 -6.70 -2.21 12.38
N THR A 111 -6.77 -3.53 12.30
CA THR A 111 -7.74 -4.27 11.48
C THR A 111 -9.17 -3.85 11.83
N GLY A 112 -9.97 -3.50 10.82
CA GLY A 112 -11.36 -3.04 10.99
C GLY A 112 -11.52 -1.64 11.61
N SER A 113 -10.43 -0.94 11.89
CA SER A 113 -10.46 0.44 12.39
C SER A 113 -10.73 1.46 11.26
N ALA A 114 -10.94 2.73 11.63
CA ALA A 114 -11.02 3.81 10.66
C ALA A 114 -9.72 3.94 9.84
N ALA A 115 -8.56 3.67 10.44
CA ALA A 115 -7.27 3.75 9.75
C ALA A 115 -7.13 2.72 8.62
N SER A 116 -7.69 1.51 8.79
CA SER A 116 -7.69 0.47 7.75
C SER A 116 -8.80 0.67 6.71
N ASN A 117 -9.93 1.28 7.09
CA ASN A 117 -11.09 1.42 6.21
C ASN A 117 -11.08 2.72 5.39
N PHE A 118 -10.50 3.79 5.95
CA PHE A 118 -10.47 5.12 5.34
C PHE A 118 -9.02 5.56 5.21
N ARG A 119 -8.54 5.69 4.00
CA ARG A 119 -7.15 6.01 3.67
C ARG A 119 -6.83 7.48 3.96
N VAL A 120 -6.69 7.83 5.21
CA VAL A 120 -6.22 9.16 5.62
C VAL A 120 -4.71 9.08 5.90
N ILE A 121 -3.91 9.57 4.94
CA ILE A 121 -2.45 9.55 5.05
C ILE A 121 -1.99 10.97 5.40
N PRO A 122 -1.68 11.26 6.68
CA PRO A 122 -1.17 12.56 7.07
C PRO A 122 0.23 12.77 6.48
N PHE A 123 0.51 14.00 6.03
CA PHE A 123 1.74 14.31 5.32
C PHE A 123 2.13 15.80 5.48
N ARG A 124 3.43 16.06 5.69
CA ARG A 124 3.99 17.40 5.89
C ARG A 124 4.98 17.76 4.79
N VAL A 125 4.51 18.50 3.78
CA VAL A 125 5.34 18.93 2.64
C VAL A 125 6.47 19.88 3.08
N ASP A 126 6.23 20.70 4.10
CA ASP A 126 7.22 21.61 4.67
C ASP A 126 8.43 20.91 5.31
N ARG A 127 8.39 19.60 5.49
CA ARG A 127 9.49 18.75 5.98
C ARG A 127 10.38 18.19 4.87
N LEU A 128 10.05 18.45 3.61
CA LEU A 128 10.79 17.91 2.48
C LEU A 128 11.81 18.92 1.95
N LYS A 129 12.95 18.40 1.49
CA LYS A 129 14.04 19.22 0.93
C LYS A 129 13.94 19.34 -0.59
N LEU A 130 13.90 18.22 -1.26
CA LEU A 130 13.86 18.14 -2.72
C LEU A 130 12.95 16.99 -3.15
N PRO A 131 11.62 17.16 -3.03
CA PRO A 131 10.68 16.07 -3.26
C PRO A 131 10.44 15.81 -4.74
N PHE A 132 10.20 14.53 -5.05
CA PHE A 132 9.68 14.05 -6.33
C PHE A 132 8.54 13.08 -6.07
N PHE A 133 7.41 13.27 -6.75
CA PHE A 133 6.25 12.40 -6.66
C PHE A 133 5.96 11.74 -8.00
N ALA A 134 5.57 10.48 -7.95
CA ALA A 134 5.15 9.75 -9.15
C ALA A 134 4.14 8.65 -8.79
N VAL A 135 3.26 8.35 -9.73
CA VAL A 135 2.59 7.05 -9.77
C VAL A 135 3.58 6.05 -10.34
N ILE A 136 3.83 4.99 -9.60
CA ILE A 136 4.73 3.89 -9.98
C ILE A 136 3.87 2.67 -10.30
N GLU A 137 4.12 2.04 -11.43
CA GLU A 137 3.47 0.78 -11.82
C GLU A 137 4.47 -0.36 -11.71
N PHE A 138 4.07 -1.46 -11.12
CA PHE A 138 4.87 -2.68 -10.99
C PHE A 138 3.98 -3.91 -11.12
N ALA A 139 4.60 -5.05 -11.48
CA ALA A 139 3.86 -6.31 -11.60
C ALA A 139 3.14 -6.64 -10.27
N ASN A 140 1.83 -6.92 -10.34
CA ASN A 140 1.05 -7.29 -9.16
C ASN A 140 1.34 -8.73 -8.77
N ARG A 141 2.47 -8.95 -8.11
CA ARG A 141 2.91 -10.23 -7.54
C ARG A 141 3.51 -10.02 -6.16
N PRO A 142 3.42 -11.01 -5.28
CA PRO A 142 4.08 -10.95 -3.98
C PRO A 142 5.56 -10.55 -4.11
N GLY A 143 5.97 -9.57 -3.33
CA GLY A 143 7.35 -9.09 -3.28
C GLY A 143 7.73 -7.99 -4.28
N ALA A 144 6.93 -7.69 -5.31
CA ALA A 144 7.27 -6.67 -6.32
C ALA A 144 7.48 -5.28 -5.69
N LEU A 145 6.57 -4.84 -4.82
CA LEU A 145 6.72 -3.59 -4.07
C LEU A 145 8.02 -3.57 -3.26
N ARG A 146 8.34 -4.67 -2.57
CA ARG A 146 9.55 -4.79 -1.76
C ARG A 146 10.83 -4.73 -2.61
N GLU A 147 10.84 -5.40 -3.76
CA GLU A 147 11.95 -5.35 -4.71
C GLU A 147 12.21 -3.93 -5.19
N PHE A 148 11.15 -3.23 -5.60
CA PHE A 148 11.23 -1.81 -5.97
C PHE A 148 11.77 -0.96 -4.82
N MET A 149 11.19 -1.08 -3.62
CA MET A 149 11.59 -0.31 -2.44
C MET A 149 13.05 -0.54 -2.05
N ARG A 150 13.58 -1.75 -2.23
CA ARG A 150 14.97 -2.08 -1.94
C ARG A 150 15.95 -1.31 -2.83
N GLU A 151 15.64 -1.17 -4.10
CA GLU A 151 16.48 -0.41 -5.02
C GLU A 151 16.28 1.11 -4.83
N ALA A 152 15.04 1.57 -4.75
CA ALA A 152 14.71 2.97 -4.56
C ALA A 152 15.33 3.56 -3.28
N SER A 153 15.31 2.81 -2.16
CA SER A 153 15.82 3.28 -0.87
C SER A 153 17.36 3.46 -0.81
N LYS A 154 18.09 2.93 -1.78
CA LYS A 154 19.54 3.19 -1.91
C LYS A 154 19.83 4.62 -2.39
N LEU A 155 18.91 5.21 -3.13
CA LEU A 155 19.06 6.48 -3.84
C LEU A 155 18.23 7.61 -3.22
N ALA A 156 17.10 7.28 -2.60
CA ALA A 156 16.13 8.24 -2.11
C ALA A 156 15.55 7.85 -0.74
N ASN A 157 15.07 8.83 0.02
CA ASN A 157 14.20 8.56 1.16
C ASN A 157 12.74 8.60 0.71
N VAL A 158 11.99 7.54 0.97
CA VAL A 158 10.54 7.53 0.72
C VAL A 158 9.88 8.43 1.77
N CYS A 159 9.16 9.44 1.32
CA CYS A 159 8.45 10.39 2.18
C CYS A 159 6.92 10.25 2.11
N TYR A 160 6.41 9.55 1.11
CA TYR A 160 5.00 9.28 0.94
C TYR A 160 4.78 7.95 0.23
N MET A 161 3.78 7.20 0.65
CA MET A 161 3.35 5.95 0.03
C MET A 161 1.85 5.79 0.15
N ASN A 162 1.19 5.57 -0.97
CA ASN A 162 -0.22 5.23 -1.05
C ASN A 162 -0.38 4.10 -2.07
N TYR A 163 -0.36 2.87 -1.57
CA TYR A 163 -0.51 1.66 -2.37
C TYR A 163 -1.74 0.87 -1.93
N THR A 164 -2.50 0.36 -2.89
CA THR A 164 -3.58 -0.61 -2.67
C THR A 164 -3.58 -1.63 -3.78
N ASP A 165 -3.59 -2.91 -3.42
CA ASP A 165 -3.87 -3.99 -4.36
C ASP A 165 -5.33 -3.94 -4.78
N THR A 166 -5.58 -3.65 -6.05
CA THR A 166 -6.92 -3.61 -6.66
C THR A 166 -7.32 -4.95 -7.26
N GLY A 167 -6.47 -5.96 -7.19
CA GLY A 167 -6.67 -7.26 -7.84
C GLY A 167 -6.47 -7.23 -9.36
N GLN A 168 -5.85 -6.17 -9.89
CA GLN A 168 -5.46 -6.08 -11.30
C GLN A 168 -4.11 -6.77 -11.52
N THR A 169 -3.74 -6.98 -12.78
CA THR A 169 -2.44 -7.58 -13.16
C THR A 169 -1.26 -6.69 -12.82
N GLU A 170 -1.49 -5.39 -12.69
CA GLU A 170 -0.49 -4.37 -12.37
C GLU A 170 -0.89 -3.66 -11.08
N GLY A 171 0.05 -3.53 -10.16
CA GLY A 171 -0.08 -2.74 -8.95
C GLY A 171 0.34 -1.30 -9.22
N GLN A 172 -0.40 -0.34 -8.67
CA GLN A 172 -0.07 1.08 -8.75
C GLN A 172 0.10 1.69 -7.37
N ALA A 173 1.14 2.50 -7.19
CA ALA A 173 1.37 3.26 -5.97
C ALA A 173 1.65 4.72 -6.30
N LEU A 174 0.98 5.65 -5.59
CA LEU A 174 1.45 7.02 -5.52
C LEU A 174 2.57 7.09 -4.48
N MET A 175 3.77 7.43 -4.94
CA MET A 175 4.96 7.49 -4.10
C MET A 175 5.59 8.87 -4.12
N GLY A 176 6.13 9.28 -2.97
CA GLY A 176 6.94 10.47 -2.81
C GLY A 176 8.35 10.09 -2.33
N PHE A 177 9.33 10.72 -2.94
CA PHE A 177 10.75 10.55 -2.65
C PHE A 177 11.35 11.90 -2.29
N ASP A 178 12.18 11.96 -1.26
CA ASP A 178 12.88 13.16 -0.85
C ASP A 178 14.40 12.94 -0.96
N PHE A 179 15.10 13.93 -1.49
CA PHE A 179 16.54 13.84 -1.78
C PHE A 179 17.32 14.87 -0.98
N THR A 180 18.56 14.52 -0.67
CA THR A 180 19.50 15.44 0.00
C THR A 180 19.98 16.56 -0.91
N ASP A 181 20.12 16.25 -2.23
CA ASP A 181 20.65 17.13 -3.25
C ASP A 181 20.19 16.71 -4.67
N ILE A 182 20.42 17.61 -5.63
CA ILE A 182 20.03 17.44 -7.03
C ILE A 182 20.76 16.26 -7.69
N ALA A 183 21.99 15.98 -7.31
CA ALA A 183 22.77 14.89 -7.91
C ALA A 183 22.11 13.53 -7.60
N ARG A 184 21.69 13.33 -6.35
CA ARG A 184 20.94 12.14 -5.94
C ARG A 184 19.58 12.03 -6.63
N GLN A 185 18.87 13.13 -6.79
CA GLN A 185 17.61 13.13 -7.53
C GLN A 185 17.83 12.74 -9.00
N THR A 186 18.88 13.27 -9.64
CA THR A 186 19.21 12.94 -11.03
C THR A 186 19.55 11.45 -11.16
N GLU A 187 20.41 10.93 -10.28
CA GLU A 187 20.78 9.51 -10.26
C GLU A 187 19.55 8.59 -10.11
N PHE A 188 18.63 8.94 -9.22
CA PHE A 188 17.37 8.23 -9.04
C PHE A 188 16.50 8.25 -10.30
N LEU A 189 16.34 9.43 -10.92
CA LEU A 189 15.53 9.57 -12.13
C LEU A 189 16.13 8.83 -13.32
N ASP A 190 17.46 8.79 -13.44
CA ASP A 190 18.16 8.05 -14.49
C ASP A 190 18.01 6.54 -14.26
N TRP A 191 18.14 6.08 -13.02
CA TRP A 191 17.85 4.70 -12.66
C TRP A 191 16.40 4.33 -13.00
N LEU A 192 15.43 5.18 -12.63
CA LEU A 192 14.00 4.91 -12.88
C LEU A 192 13.68 4.86 -14.36
N ARG A 193 14.27 5.74 -15.19
CA ARG A 193 14.12 5.72 -16.66
C ARG A 193 14.80 4.52 -17.32
N GLY A 194 15.91 4.03 -16.75
CA GLY A 194 16.63 2.86 -17.22
C GLY A 194 16.04 1.52 -16.79
N SER A 195 15.11 1.54 -15.86
CA SER A 195 14.38 0.36 -15.40
C SER A 195 13.19 0.05 -16.30
N GLU A 196 12.65 -1.17 -16.20
CA GLU A 196 11.40 -1.56 -16.87
C GLU A 196 10.14 -1.06 -16.14
N ILE A 197 10.31 -0.24 -15.09
CA ILE A 197 9.23 0.26 -14.26
C ILE A 197 8.56 1.44 -14.95
N LEU A 198 7.27 1.35 -15.15
CA LEU A 198 6.49 2.48 -15.66
C LEU A 198 6.23 3.47 -14.54
N PHE A 199 6.43 4.75 -14.84
CA PHE A 199 6.14 5.81 -13.88
C PHE A 199 5.58 7.06 -14.55
N GLN A 200 4.70 7.74 -13.84
CA GLN A 200 4.15 9.04 -14.23
C GLN A 200 4.43 10.08 -13.15
N PRO A 201 5.23 11.12 -13.43
CA PRO A 201 5.46 12.19 -12.48
C PRO A 201 4.16 12.89 -12.09
N VAL A 202 4.04 13.22 -10.81
CA VAL A 202 2.91 13.94 -10.24
C VAL A 202 3.41 15.27 -9.66
N PRO A 203 2.85 16.42 -10.08
CA PRO A 203 3.25 17.70 -9.53
C PRO A 203 2.95 17.78 -8.03
N ILE A 204 3.89 18.34 -7.26
CA ILE A 204 3.76 18.41 -5.80
C ILE A 204 2.49 19.17 -5.34
N HIS A 205 2.10 20.21 -6.08
CA HIS A 205 0.88 20.96 -5.75
C HIS A 205 -0.39 20.10 -5.82
N SER A 206 -0.43 19.12 -6.73
CA SER A 206 -1.55 18.18 -6.82
C SER A 206 -1.63 17.28 -5.58
N VAL A 207 -0.47 16.87 -5.04
CA VAL A 207 -0.41 16.11 -3.80
C VAL A 207 -0.77 16.99 -2.60
N GLN A 208 -0.31 18.24 -2.57
CA GLN A 208 -0.64 19.20 -1.53
C GLN A 208 -2.14 19.49 -1.44
N GLN A 209 -2.82 19.64 -2.58
CA GLN A 209 -4.26 19.85 -2.62
C GLN A 209 -5.05 18.69 -1.99
N LEU A 210 -4.55 17.45 -2.17
CA LEU A 210 -5.16 16.26 -1.56
C LEU A 210 -4.95 16.19 -0.04
N THR A 211 -3.85 16.76 0.45
CA THR A 211 -3.45 16.65 1.87
C THR A 211 -3.78 17.91 2.69
N SER A 212 -3.86 19.10 2.05
CA SER A 212 -4.17 20.38 2.68
C SER A 212 -5.66 20.78 2.60
N GLY A 213 -6.51 19.86 2.21
CA GLY A 213 -7.92 20.06 1.84
C GLY A 213 -8.86 20.64 2.90
N VAL A 214 -8.42 21.53 3.79
CA VAL A 214 -9.32 22.15 4.80
C VAL A 214 -9.05 23.66 5.03
N GLU A 215 -8.13 24.31 4.34
CA GLU A 215 -7.90 25.75 4.61
C GLU A 215 -8.54 26.74 3.62
N SER A 216 -9.40 26.31 2.72
CA SER A 216 -10.16 27.25 1.90
C SER A 216 -11.65 26.95 1.87
N SER A 217 -12.31 27.12 3.02
CA SER A 217 -13.78 27.16 3.11
C SER A 217 -14.42 28.33 2.31
N ASP A 218 -13.62 29.23 1.74
CA ASP A 218 -14.11 30.38 1.00
C ASP A 218 -14.34 30.15 -0.50
N GLN A 219 -13.82 29.05 -1.08
CA GLN A 219 -14.04 28.76 -2.51
C GLN A 219 -15.32 27.97 -2.82
N TRP A 220 -15.99 27.42 -1.84
CA TRP A 220 -17.23 26.65 -2.04
C TRP A 220 -18.50 27.51 -2.02
N LYS A 221 -18.38 28.81 -1.75
CA LYS A 221 -19.53 29.73 -1.63
C LYS A 221 -19.88 30.52 -2.90
N SER A 222 -19.23 30.27 -4.01
CA SER A 222 -19.49 31.01 -5.25
C SER A 222 -19.83 30.08 -6.41
N ASN A 223 -20.98 29.43 -6.33
CA ASN A 223 -21.74 29.09 -7.53
C ASN A 223 -23.23 29.21 -7.22
N PRO A 224 -23.97 30.10 -7.93
CA PRO A 224 -25.40 30.26 -7.78
C PRO A 224 -26.19 29.09 -8.33
#